data_ffdde7c07bac878294e6c5511688aeae
#
_entry.id   ffdde7c07bac878294e6c5511688aeae
#
_cell.length_a   1.000
_cell.length_b   1.000
_cell.length_c   1.000
_cell.angle_alpha   90.00
_cell.angle_beta   90.00
_cell.angle_gamma   90.00
#
_symmetry.space_group_name_H-M   'P 1'
#
loop_
_entity.id
_entity.type
_entity.pdbx_description
1 polymer ?
#
loop_
_entity_poly.entity_id
_entity_poly.type
_entity_poly.pdbx_seq_one_letter_code
_entity_poly.pdbx_strand_id
1 'polypeptide(L)'
;ADVVQQFDEIIINQWLQKIILYAILDSFSGISKIVETRNDDEIRSMVTDNADVPTIFEYVLGILWYKASERHGKILDYMKLSLDADLLPKTHAAGGEADIVYEYEATEYYPEHTLLLEATLADSTNQRRMEMEPVSRHLGMHLIRSGNMNSYCVFATNYLNINVISDFRSRKTTPFYDPQDYSKSVAGMKIIPLQTSELKKIVSNGKTYKELYPLFEAAFNSTLLPHEWYESCINERM
;
A
#
# COMPACT_ATOMS: atom_id res chain seq x y z
N ALA A 1 29.29 9.60 -0.97
CA ALA A 1 28.34 8.52 -1.24
C ALA A 1 28.37 7.48 -0.12
N ASP A 2 29.55 6.93 0.24
CA ASP A 2 29.66 5.84 1.20
C ASP A 2 29.18 6.19 2.62
N VAL A 3 29.43 7.40 3.13
CA VAL A 3 29.06 7.79 4.50
C VAL A 3 27.55 7.94 4.66
N VAL A 4 26.88 8.50 3.67
CA VAL A 4 25.40 8.67 3.68
C VAL A 4 24.73 7.29 3.59
N GLN A 5 25.24 6.41 2.74
CA GLN A 5 24.72 5.06 2.57
C GLN A 5 24.91 4.21 3.84
N GLN A 6 26.08 4.32 4.50
CA GLN A 6 26.33 3.65 5.79
C GLN A 6 25.44 4.19 6.90
N PHE A 7 25.17 5.50 6.91
CA PHE A 7 24.27 6.11 7.89
C PHE A 7 22.81 5.65 7.69
N ASP A 8 22.35 5.57 6.44
CA ASP A 8 21.04 5.04 6.09
C ASP A 8 20.91 3.55 6.48
N GLU A 9 21.94 2.74 6.24
CA GLU A 9 21.98 1.33 6.66
C GLU A 9 21.92 1.16 8.17
N ILE A 10 22.60 2.02 8.95
CA ILE A 10 22.53 2.00 10.41
C ILE A 10 21.13 2.35 10.90
N ILE A 11 20.50 3.38 10.33
CA ILE A 11 19.14 3.78 10.67
C ILE A 11 18.15 2.67 10.30
N ILE A 12 18.25 2.12 9.09
CA ILE A 12 17.42 1.01 8.65
C ILE A 12 17.58 -0.22 9.52
N ASN A 13 18.84 -0.56 9.90
CA ASN A 13 19.09 -1.69 10.78
C ASN A 13 18.56 -1.46 12.20
N GLN A 14 18.68 -0.25 12.73
CA GLN A 14 18.07 0.10 14.02
C GLN A 14 16.55 0.02 13.96
N TRP A 15 15.96 0.47 12.87
CA TRP A 15 14.54 0.37 12.58
C TRP A 15 14.06 -1.08 12.52
N LEU A 16 14.76 -1.89 11.71
CA LEU A 16 14.48 -3.31 11.57
C LEU A 16 14.68 -4.06 12.87
N GLN A 17 15.68 -3.69 13.67
CA GLN A 17 15.88 -4.27 15.00
C GLN A 17 14.78 -3.88 15.97
N LYS A 18 14.33 -2.61 15.98
CA LYS A 18 13.16 -2.22 16.78
C LYS A 18 11.90 -2.96 16.34
N ILE A 19 11.65 -3.06 15.04
CA ILE A 19 10.53 -3.77 14.47
C ILE A 19 10.61 -5.28 14.77
N ILE A 20 11.80 -5.87 14.72
CA ILE A 20 12.04 -7.27 15.07
C ILE A 20 11.91 -7.47 16.60
N LEU A 21 12.40 -6.52 17.40
CA LEU A 21 12.31 -6.56 18.87
C LEU A 21 10.86 -6.46 19.37
N TYR A 22 10.03 -5.70 18.65
CA TYR A 22 8.59 -5.63 18.92
C TYR A 22 7.81 -6.72 18.18
N ALA A 23 8.52 -7.65 17.50
CA ALA A 23 7.91 -8.74 16.73
C ALA A 23 6.82 -8.28 15.75
N ILE A 24 6.86 -7.01 15.27
CA ILE A 24 5.81 -6.47 14.40
C ILE A 24 5.71 -7.28 13.11
N LEU A 25 6.81 -7.81 12.61
CA LEU A 25 6.80 -8.65 11.40
C LEU A 25 6.36 -10.09 11.69
N ASP A 26 6.73 -10.66 12.84
CA ASP A 26 6.18 -11.94 13.31
C ASP A 26 4.77 -11.76 13.89
N SER A 27 4.45 -10.59 14.39
CA SER A 27 3.13 -10.18 14.88
C SER A 27 2.30 -9.38 13.88
N PHE A 28 2.72 -9.23 12.61
CA PHE A 28 1.81 -8.70 11.58
C PHE A 28 0.52 -9.52 11.57
N SER A 29 0.61 -10.82 11.78
CA SER A 29 -0.53 -11.69 12.08
C SER A 29 -1.31 -11.26 13.33
N GLY A 30 -0.63 -10.81 14.37
CA GLY A 30 -1.24 -10.28 15.59
C GLY A 30 -1.87 -8.90 15.36
N ILE A 31 -1.14 -7.98 14.72
CA ILE A 31 -1.66 -6.65 14.34
C ILE A 31 -2.84 -6.78 13.39
N SER A 32 -2.78 -7.64 12.38
CA SER A 32 -3.91 -7.90 11.49
C SER A 32 -5.14 -8.36 12.28
N LYS A 33 -4.96 -9.29 13.22
CA LYS A 33 -6.05 -9.74 14.09
C LYS A 33 -6.59 -8.63 15.00
N ILE A 34 -5.71 -7.81 15.57
CA ILE A 34 -6.08 -6.68 16.42
C ILE A 34 -6.83 -5.62 15.62
N VAL A 35 -6.36 -5.29 14.42
CA VAL A 35 -7.03 -4.37 13.49
C VAL A 35 -8.41 -4.91 13.09
N GLU A 36 -8.55 -6.20 12.81
CA GLU A 36 -9.83 -6.84 12.50
C GLU A 36 -10.80 -6.73 13.69
N THR A 37 -10.32 -6.84 14.92
CA THR A 37 -11.12 -6.70 16.13
C THR A 37 -11.30 -5.25 16.59
N ARG A 38 -10.61 -4.29 16.00
CA ARG A 38 -10.66 -2.86 16.36
C ARG A 38 -10.24 -2.58 17.80
N ASN A 39 -9.27 -3.31 18.32
CA ASN A 39 -8.69 -3.06 19.65
C ASN A 39 -7.56 -2.02 19.55
N ASP A 40 -7.95 -0.75 19.47
CA ASP A 40 -7.05 0.38 19.25
C ASP A 40 -6.03 0.55 20.39
N ASP A 41 -6.43 0.31 21.64
CA ASP A 41 -5.53 0.44 22.80
C ASP A 41 -4.42 -0.60 22.76
N GLU A 42 -4.74 -1.82 22.36
CA GLU A 42 -3.76 -2.90 22.22
C GLU A 42 -2.78 -2.60 21.09
N ILE A 43 -3.26 -2.10 19.95
CA ILE A 43 -2.41 -1.72 18.81
C ILE A 43 -1.43 -0.61 19.21
N ARG A 44 -1.91 0.43 19.90
CA ARG A 44 -1.06 1.51 20.40
C ARG A 44 -0.03 1.01 21.38
N SER A 45 -0.41 0.17 22.34
CA SER A 45 0.53 -0.39 23.30
C SER A 45 1.63 -1.23 22.67
N MET A 46 1.38 -1.82 21.47
CA MET A 46 2.36 -2.60 20.73
C MET A 46 3.33 -1.75 19.91
N VAL A 47 2.91 -0.57 19.45
CA VAL A 47 3.71 0.27 18.54
C VAL A 47 4.09 1.60 19.20
N THR A 48 3.13 2.48 19.40
CA THR A 48 3.32 3.78 20.04
C THR A 48 2.00 4.42 20.45
N ASP A 49 2.00 5.13 21.56
CA ASP A 49 0.86 5.95 21.99
C ASP A 49 0.81 7.32 21.29
N ASN A 50 1.84 7.68 20.52
CA ASN A 50 2.00 8.98 19.88
C ASN A 50 1.28 9.12 18.54
N ALA A 51 0.74 8.03 18.00
CA ALA A 51 0.01 8.02 16.73
C ALA A 51 -1.36 7.35 16.87
N ASP A 52 -2.28 7.71 15.98
CA ASP A 52 -3.53 6.98 15.84
C ASP A 52 -3.35 5.65 15.10
N VAL A 53 -4.33 4.78 15.22
CA VAL A 53 -4.25 3.43 14.62
C VAL A 53 -4.17 3.45 13.09
N PRO A 54 -4.86 4.33 12.35
CA PRO A 54 -4.66 4.48 10.91
C PRO A 54 -3.21 4.80 10.55
N THR A 55 -2.57 5.75 11.23
CA THR A 55 -1.15 6.09 11.01
C THR A 55 -0.22 4.92 11.33
N ILE A 56 -0.52 4.15 12.37
CA ILE A 56 0.22 2.92 12.68
C ILE A 56 0.05 1.89 11.55
N PHE A 57 -1.13 1.79 10.95
CA PHE A 57 -1.38 0.88 9.84
C PHE A 57 -0.58 1.27 8.58
N GLU A 58 -0.55 2.56 8.22
CA GLU A 58 0.31 3.08 7.13
C GLU A 58 1.79 2.71 7.38
N TYR A 59 2.28 2.94 8.60
CA TYR A 59 3.64 2.64 8.99
C TYR A 59 3.98 1.15 8.84
N VAL A 60 3.14 0.28 9.39
CA VAL A 60 3.33 -1.18 9.31
C VAL A 60 3.27 -1.66 7.87
N LEU A 61 2.35 -1.12 7.06
CA LEU A 61 2.24 -1.44 5.63
C LEU A 61 3.50 -1.04 4.87
N GLY A 62 4.04 0.16 5.13
CA GLY A 62 5.28 0.63 4.51
C GLY A 62 6.47 -0.30 4.78
N ILE A 63 6.60 -0.75 6.03
CA ILE A 63 7.67 -1.69 6.43
C ILE A 63 7.48 -3.06 5.78
N LEU A 64 6.24 -3.58 5.80
CA LEU A 64 5.91 -4.85 5.17
C LEU A 64 6.27 -4.81 3.68
N TRP A 65 5.88 -3.73 3.00
CA TRP A 65 6.14 -3.60 1.58
C TRP A 65 7.62 -3.44 1.26
N TYR A 66 8.36 -2.70 2.08
CA TYR A 66 9.81 -2.61 1.97
C TYR A 66 10.48 -3.98 2.09
N LYS A 67 10.01 -4.81 3.02
CA LYS A 67 10.49 -6.19 3.17
C LYS A 67 10.11 -7.06 1.95
N ALA A 68 8.88 -6.99 1.49
CA ALA A 68 8.43 -7.71 0.29
C ALA A 68 9.20 -7.29 -0.97
N SER A 69 9.63 -6.02 -1.03
CA SER A 69 10.50 -5.47 -2.08
C SER A 69 11.99 -5.83 -1.90
N GLU A 70 12.31 -6.83 -1.09
CA GLU A 70 13.67 -7.30 -0.81
C GLU A 70 14.60 -6.18 -0.30
N ARG A 71 14.01 -5.17 0.37
CA ARG A 71 14.69 -3.98 0.93
C ARG A 71 15.36 -3.10 -0.13
N HIS A 72 14.80 -3.08 -1.34
CA HIS A 72 15.30 -2.24 -2.41
C HIS A 72 15.04 -0.75 -2.11
N GLY A 73 16.04 0.10 -2.36
CA GLY A 73 15.96 1.54 -2.15
C GLY A 73 16.02 1.96 -0.68
N LYS A 74 15.52 3.15 -0.39
CA LYS A 74 15.51 3.75 0.95
C LYS A 74 14.09 3.87 1.48
N ILE A 75 13.78 3.17 2.54
CA ILE A 75 12.44 3.15 3.12
C ILE A 75 11.91 4.55 3.48
N LEU A 76 12.79 5.45 3.96
CA LEU A 76 12.43 6.82 4.33
C LEU A 76 12.04 7.69 3.14
N ASP A 77 12.51 7.36 1.92
CA ASP A 77 12.12 8.07 0.71
C ASP A 77 10.71 7.67 0.25
N TYR A 78 10.28 6.46 0.59
CA TYR A 78 8.99 5.90 0.19
C TYR A 78 7.85 6.29 1.13
N MET A 79 8.08 6.30 2.45
CA MET A 79 7.07 6.63 3.45
C MET A 79 6.87 8.15 3.52
N LYS A 80 5.60 8.59 3.39
CA LYS A 80 5.24 10.02 3.41
C LYS A 80 4.74 10.49 4.78
N LEU A 81 4.51 9.56 5.70
CA LEU A 81 4.16 9.87 7.09
C LEU A 81 5.36 10.46 7.86
N SER A 82 5.10 11.24 8.92
CA SER A 82 6.16 11.73 9.78
C SER A 82 6.51 10.73 10.88
N LEU A 83 7.79 10.71 11.26
CA LEU A 83 8.32 9.87 12.33
C LEU A 83 8.79 10.71 13.50
N ASP A 84 8.79 10.15 14.70
CA ASP A 84 9.42 10.75 15.87
C ASP A 84 10.93 10.44 15.92
N ALA A 85 11.61 10.90 17.00
CA ALA A 85 13.04 10.69 17.19
C ALA A 85 13.42 9.20 17.35
N ASP A 86 12.46 8.35 17.68
CA ASP A 86 12.66 6.90 17.81
C ASP A 86 12.30 6.14 16.54
N LEU A 87 12.01 6.87 15.44
CA LEU A 87 11.58 6.35 14.14
C LEU A 87 10.22 5.62 14.20
N LEU A 88 9.39 5.96 15.17
CA LEU A 88 8.02 5.49 15.29
C LEU A 88 7.05 6.47 14.59
N PRO A 89 5.88 6.02 14.14
CA PRO A 89 4.93 6.88 13.45
C PRO A 89 4.39 7.98 14.38
N LYS A 90 4.23 9.18 13.82
CA LYS A 90 3.74 10.35 14.55
C LYS A 90 2.49 10.94 13.90
N THR A 91 2.54 11.26 12.60
CA THR A 91 1.39 11.76 11.85
C THR A 91 1.34 11.09 10.49
N HIS A 92 0.13 10.88 9.98
CA HIS A 92 -0.10 10.33 8.64
C HIS A 92 0.48 11.24 7.53
N ALA A 93 0.51 10.72 6.31
CA ALA A 93 0.97 11.45 5.13
C ALA A 93 0.16 12.75 4.92
N ALA A 94 0.80 13.76 4.36
CA ALA A 94 0.12 15.02 4.04
C ALA A 94 -0.96 14.79 2.98
N GLY A 95 -2.12 15.43 3.14
CA GLY A 95 -3.22 15.25 2.20
C GLY A 95 -2.83 15.66 0.77
N GLY A 96 -3.31 14.89 -0.21
CA GLY A 96 -3.08 15.14 -1.64
C GLY A 96 -2.03 14.25 -2.31
N GLU A 97 -1.30 13.44 -1.54
CA GLU A 97 -0.37 12.42 -2.01
C GLU A 97 -0.78 11.05 -1.45
N ALA A 98 -0.31 9.97 -2.09
CA ALA A 98 -0.47 8.62 -1.57
C ALA A 98 0.36 8.44 -0.27
N ASP A 99 -0.10 7.56 0.61
CA ASP A 99 0.54 7.32 1.92
C ASP A 99 1.98 6.83 1.77
N ILE A 100 2.22 5.98 0.77
CA ILE A 100 3.54 5.42 0.46
C ILE A 100 3.73 5.40 -1.05
N VAL A 101 4.91 5.79 -1.53
CA VAL A 101 5.25 5.82 -2.96
C VAL A 101 6.54 5.04 -3.19
N TYR A 102 6.44 3.90 -3.87
CA TYR A 102 7.58 3.09 -4.26
C TYR A 102 7.93 3.33 -5.73
N GLU A 103 9.20 3.63 -5.99
CA GLU A 103 9.74 3.73 -7.35
C GLU A 103 10.54 2.47 -7.65
N TYR A 104 10.07 1.69 -8.61
CA TYR A 104 10.73 0.46 -9.06
C TYR A 104 11.45 0.67 -10.38
N GLU A 105 12.75 0.44 -10.38
CA GLU A 105 13.54 0.37 -11.61
C GLU A 105 13.19 -0.89 -12.41
N ALA A 106 13.42 -0.84 -13.73
CA ALA A 106 13.19 -2.00 -14.61
C ALA A 106 14.11 -3.16 -14.23
N THR A 107 13.55 -4.36 -14.16
CA THR A 107 14.26 -5.63 -13.94
C THR A 107 13.82 -6.66 -14.97
N GLU A 108 14.33 -7.89 -14.88
CA GLU A 108 13.81 -9.01 -15.70
C GLU A 108 12.37 -9.42 -15.32
N TYR A 109 11.88 -9.05 -14.12
CA TYR A 109 10.57 -9.42 -13.59
C TYR A 109 9.48 -8.38 -13.85
N TYR A 110 9.85 -7.11 -13.96
CA TYR A 110 8.90 -6.01 -14.16
C TYR A 110 9.55 -4.79 -14.81
N PRO A 111 8.79 -4.00 -15.58
CA PRO A 111 9.25 -2.73 -16.13
C PRO A 111 9.43 -1.68 -15.03
N GLU A 112 10.11 -0.58 -15.36
CA GLU A 112 10.12 0.62 -14.52
C GLU A 112 8.70 1.13 -14.29
N HIS A 113 8.35 1.36 -13.02
CA HIS A 113 7.04 1.88 -12.64
C HIS A 113 7.03 2.42 -11.21
N THR A 114 6.01 3.20 -10.92
CA THR A 114 5.71 3.65 -9.56
C THR A 114 4.52 2.85 -9.00
N LEU A 115 4.65 2.39 -7.78
CA LEU A 115 3.58 1.82 -6.99
C LEU A 115 3.14 2.82 -5.92
N LEU A 116 1.87 3.20 -5.94
CA LEU A 116 1.22 3.93 -4.87
C LEU A 116 0.58 2.94 -3.89
N LEU A 117 0.85 3.10 -2.60
CA LEU A 117 0.15 2.35 -1.54
C LEU A 117 -0.76 3.30 -0.79
N GLU A 118 -2.01 2.94 -0.68
CA GLU A 118 -3.04 3.64 0.06
C GLU A 118 -3.56 2.73 1.17
N ALA A 119 -3.57 3.22 2.40
CA ALA A 119 -3.93 2.45 3.57
C ALA A 119 -5.12 3.09 4.30
N THR A 120 -6.18 2.31 4.54
CA THR A 120 -7.31 2.81 5.31
C THR A 120 -7.89 1.77 6.24
N LEU A 121 -8.35 2.23 7.40
CA LEU A 121 -9.16 1.46 8.34
C LEU A 121 -10.62 1.95 8.37
N ALA A 122 -11.05 2.72 7.36
CA ALA A 122 -12.42 3.15 7.24
C ALA A 122 -13.38 1.95 7.19
N ASP A 123 -14.49 2.04 7.92
CA ASP A 123 -15.49 0.99 7.95
C ASP A 123 -16.28 0.90 6.62
N SER A 124 -17.07 -0.17 6.51
CA SER A 124 -17.83 -0.49 5.30
C SER A 124 -18.74 0.63 4.78
N THR A 125 -19.30 1.42 5.67
CA THR A 125 -20.24 2.49 5.33
C THR A 125 -19.50 3.72 4.81
N ASN A 126 -18.37 4.05 5.41
CA ASN A 126 -17.59 5.24 5.09
C ASN A 126 -16.54 5.00 4.01
N GLN A 127 -16.03 3.76 3.87
CA GLN A 127 -14.95 3.43 2.95
C GLN A 127 -15.22 3.90 1.52
N ARG A 128 -16.40 3.59 0.97
CA ARG A 128 -16.75 4.01 -0.39
C ARG A 128 -16.74 5.53 -0.53
N ARG A 129 -17.29 6.24 0.45
CA ARG A 129 -17.38 7.69 0.43
C ARG A 129 -16.02 8.38 0.59
N MET A 130 -15.14 7.82 1.42
CA MET A 130 -13.89 8.45 1.80
C MET A 130 -12.74 8.10 0.86
N GLU A 131 -12.72 6.89 0.27
CA GLU A 131 -11.51 6.35 -0.36
C GLU A 131 -11.55 6.29 -1.89
N MET A 132 -12.75 6.17 -2.48
CA MET A 132 -12.85 6.02 -3.94
C MET A 132 -12.28 7.19 -4.74
N GLU A 133 -12.58 8.40 -4.32
CA GLU A 133 -12.10 9.61 -4.98
C GLU A 133 -10.61 9.82 -4.73
N PRO A 134 -10.10 9.83 -3.48
CA PRO A 134 -8.68 10.02 -3.21
C PRO A 134 -7.79 9.00 -3.94
N VAL A 135 -8.07 7.72 -3.83
CA VAL A 135 -7.29 6.65 -4.49
C VAL A 135 -7.27 6.83 -6.00
N SER A 136 -8.44 7.07 -6.60
CA SER A 136 -8.55 7.31 -8.05
C SER A 136 -7.83 8.60 -8.47
N ARG A 137 -7.88 9.65 -7.66
CA ARG A 137 -7.22 10.92 -7.93
C ARG A 137 -5.70 10.81 -7.82
N HIS A 138 -5.18 10.20 -6.78
CA HIS A 138 -3.73 10.04 -6.60
C HIS A 138 -3.13 9.26 -7.77
N LEU A 139 -3.69 8.09 -8.10
CA LEU A 139 -3.20 7.31 -9.24
C LEU A 139 -3.42 8.02 -10.57
N GLY A 140 -4.62 8.57 -10.82
CA GLY A 140 -4.95 9.24 -12.07
C GLY A 140 -4.04 10.44 -12.35
N MET A 141 -3.83 11.30 -11.35
CA MET A 141 -2.92 12.45 -11.45
C MET A 141 -1.46 12.01 -11.64
N HIS A 142 -1.02 10.94 -10.95
CA HIS A 142 0.30 10.37 -11.15
C HIS A 142 0.49 9.90 -12.60
N LEU A 143 -0.44 9.14 -13.13
CA LEU A 143 -0.38 8.63 -14.50
C LEU A 143 -0.41 9.75 -15.56
N ILE A 144 -1.23 10.79 -15.36
CA ILE A 144 -1.28 11.97 -16.24
C ILE A 144 0.06 12.71 -16.24
N ARG A 145 0.70 12.85 -15.08
CA ARG A 145 1.97 13.58 -14.93
C ARG A 145 3.17 12.80 -15.43
N SER A 146 3.26 11.51 -15.08
CA SER A 146 4.41 10.67 -15.43
C SER A 146 4.33 10.09 -16.84
N GLY A 147 3.12 9.89 -17.37
CA GLY A 147 2.89 9.14 -18.61
C GLY A 147 3.21 7.64 -18.51
N ASN A 148 3.62 7.16 -17.34
CA ASN A 148 4.02 5.76 -17.15
C ASN A 148 2.83 4.88 -16.78
N MET A 149 2.21 4.24 -17.77
CA MET A 149 1.04 3.36 -17.61
C MET A 149 1.36 2.02 -16.94
N ASN A 150 2.64 1.71 -16.67
CA ASN A 150 3.00 0.55 -15.87
C ASN A 150 2.74 0.78 -14.37
N SER A 151 2.66 2.04 -13.95
CA SER A 151 2.40 2.42 -12.57
C SER A 151 0.99 2.02 -12.13
N TYR A 152 0.83 1.70 -10.84
CA TYR A 152 -0.44 1.28 -10.29
C TYR A 152 -0.57 1.59 -8.79
N CYS A 153 -1.74 1.33 -8.24
CA CYS A 153 -2.04 1.50 -6.83
C CYS A 153 -2.39 0.16 -6.17
N VAL A 154 -1.87 -0.08 -4.99
CA VAL A 154 -2.38 -1.09 -4.05
C VAL A 154 -3.14 -0.37 -2.95
N PHE A 155 -4.42 -0.72 -2.81
CA PHE A 155 -5.30 -0.22 -1.77
C PHE A 155 -5.42 -1.25 -0.65
N ALA A 156 -4.86 -0.94 0.52
CA ALA A 156 -4.80 -1.82 1.67
C ALA A 156 -5.84 -1.42 2.74
N THR A 157 -6.60 -2.39 3.24
CA THR A 157 -7.66 -2.15 4.23
C THR A 157 -7.93 -3.39 5.09
N ASN A 158 -8.58 -3.21 6.23
CA ASN A 158 -9.05 -4.32 7.06
C ASN A 158 -10.41 -4.88 6.62
N TYR A 159 -11.18 -4.09 5.88
CA TYR A 159 -12.48 -4.50 5.33
C TYR A 159 -12.64 -3.94 3.92
N LEU A 160 -13.10 -4.75 3.00
CA LEU A 160 -13.27 -4.34 1.62
C LEU A 160 -14.75 -4.42 1.18
N ASN A 161 -15.34 -3.26 0.90
CA ASN A 161 -16.68 -3.16 0.39
C ASN A 161 -16.75 -3.59 -1.08
N ILE A 162 -17.69 -4.46 -1.43
CA ILE A 162 -17.85 -4.95 -2.82
C ILE A 162 -18.08 -3.82 -3.84
N ASN A 163 -18.72 -2.73 -3.45
CA ASN A 163 -18.90 -1.59 -4.34
C ASN A 163 -17.59 -0.81 -4.56
N VAL A 164 -16.68 -0.80 -3.57
CA VAL A 164 -15.32 -0.25 -3.75
C VAL A 164 -14.54 -1.09 -4.75
N ILE A 165 -14.61 -2.41 -4.65
CA ILE A 165 -14.02 -3.32 -5.65
C ILE A 165 -14.58 -3.01 -7.05
N SER A 166 -15.90 -2.88 -7.16
CA SER A 166 -16.57 -2.58 -8.43
C SER A 166 -16.10 -1.25 -9.02
N ASP A 167 -16.05 -0.22 -8.19
CA ASP A 167 -15.60 1.11 -8.61
C ASP A 167 -14.13 1.12 -9.06
N PHE A 168 -13.24 0.48 -8.31
CA PHE A 168 -11.83 0.36 -8.71
C PHE A 168 -11.66 -0.45 -10.00
N ARG A 169 -12.41 -1.53 -10.17
CA ARG A 169 -12.40 -2.29 -11.42
C ARG A 169 -12.91 -1.49 -12.62
N SER A 170 -13.88 -0.62 -12.40
CA SER A 170 -14.41 0.24 -13.47
C SER A 170 -13.34 1.19 -14.03
N ARG A 171 -12.33 1.57 -13.24
CA ARG A 171 -11.21 2.42 -13.67
C ARG A 171 -10.33 1.79 -14.75
N LYS A 172 -10.43 0.50 -14.97
CA LYS A 172 -9.81 -0.15 -16.13
C LYS A 172 -10.32 0.41 -17.46
N THR A 173 -11.58 0.79 -17.53
CA THR A 173 -12.24 1.27 -18.76
C THR A 173 -12.77 2.69 -18.67
N THR A 174 -13.14 3.14 -17.47
CA THR A 174 -13.69 4.49 -17.26
C THR A 174 -12.54 5.49 -17.04
N PRO A 175 -12.37 6.48 -17.92
CA PRO A 175 -11.29 7.45 -17.79
C PRO A 175 -11.39 8.27 -16.51
N PHE A 176 -10.23 8.62 -15.97
CA PHE A 176 -10.04 9.71 -15.00
C PHE A 176 -9.63 10.97 -15.76
N TYR A 177 -10.20 12.11 -15.41
CA TYR A 177 -9.89 13.41 -15.98
C TYR A 177 -9.16 14.27 -14.95
N ASP A 178 -8.20 15.07 -15.41
CA ASP A 178 -7.58 16.11 -14.57
C ASP A 178 -8.68 17.14 -14.22
N PRO A 179 -8.96 17.37 -12.93
CA PRO A 179 -10.01 18.29 -12.50
C PRO A 179 -9.72 19.75 -12.85
N GLN A 180 -8.49 20.10 -13.20
CA GLN A 180 -8.07 21.44 -13.61
C GLN A 180 -7.95 21.59 -15.14
N ASP A 181 -7.81 20.48 -15.86
CA ASP A 181 -7.64 20.46 -17.32
C ASP A 181 -8.32 19.25 -17.95
N TYR A 182 -9.58 19.35 -18.27
CA TYR A 182 -10.39 18.25 -18.84
C TYR A 182 -9.91 17.76 -20.22
N SER A 183 -8.94 18.41 -20.84
CA SER A 183 -8.27 17.88 -22.03
C SER A 183 -7.32 16.73 -21.71
N LYS A 184 -6.91 16.59 -20.45
CA LYS A 184 -6.04 15.54 -19.95
C LYS A 184 -6.86 14.46 -19.26
N SER A 185 -6.70 13.24 -19.71
CA SER A 185 -7.35 12.08 -19.13
C SER A 185 -6.48 10.84 -19.24
N VAL A 186 -6.76 9.86 -18.41
CA VAL A 186 -6.12 8.55 -18.43
C VAL A 186 -7.14 7.45 -18.20
N ALA A 187 -7.03 6.37 -18.95
CA ALA A 187 -7.81 5.13 -18.76
C ALA A 187 -6.85 3.96 -18.50
N GLY A 188 -7.37 2.80 -18.13
CA GLY A 188 -6.51 1.65 -17.84
C GLY A 188 -5.82 1.73 -16.49
N MET A 189 -6.41 2.42 -15.53
CA MET A 189 -5.88 2.55 -14.18
C MET A 189 -5.90 1.20 -13.45
N LYS A 190 -4.75 0.82 -12.91
CA LYS A 190 -4.54 -0.45 -12.18
C LYS A 190 -4.67 -0.19 -10.69
N ILE A 191 -5.75 -0.64 -10.08
CA ILE A 191 -5.96 -0.56 -8.63
C ILE A 191 -6.19 -1.98 -8.10
N ILE A 192 -5.31 -2.44 -7.22
CA ILE A 192 -5.33 -3.77 -6.61
C ILE A 192 -5.72 -3.64 -5.14
N PRO A 193 -6.94 -4.02 -4.75
CA PRO A 193 -7.35 -4.01 -3.36
C PRO A 193 -6.82 -5.24 -2.62
N LEU A 194 -6.29 -5.03 -1.43
CA LEU A 194 -5.83 -6.08 -0.51
C LEU A 194 -6.44 -5.85 0.87
N GLN A 195 -7.03 -6.87 1.45
CA GLN A 195 -7.37 -6.85 2.87
C GLN A 195 -6.17 -7.28 3.72
N THR A 196 -6.25 -7.03 5.02
CA THR A 196 -5.26 -7.50 6.00
C THR A 196 -5.08 -9.02 5.96
N SER A 197 -6.10 -9.78 5.58
CA SER A 197 -6.01 -11.23 5.34
C SER A 197 -5.05 -11.60 4.20
N GLU A 198 -5.07 -10.89 3.07
CA GLU A 198 -4.15 -11.10 1.96
C GLU A 198 -2.74 -10.63 2.31
N LEU A 199 -2.61 -9.49 2.99
CA LEU A 199 -1.32 -9.00 3.49
C LEU A 199 -0.68 -10.03 4.44
N LYS A 200 -1.47 -10.63 5.31
CA LYS A 200 -1.03 -11.72 6.21
C LYS A 200 -0.53 -12.93 5.43
N LYS A 201 -1.23 -13.35 4.37
CA LYS A 201 -0.79 -14.44 3.49
C LYS A 201 0.53 -14.11 2.79
N ILE A 202 0.69 -12.88 2.26
CA ILE A 202 1.93 -12.41 1.64
C ILE A 202 3.10 -12.58 2.60
N VAL A 203 2.96 -12.15 3.86
CA VAL A 203 4.01 -12.26 4.88
C VAL A 203 4.27 -13.72 5.26
N SER A 204 3.24 -14.50 5.56
CA SER A 204 3.39 -15.90 6.02
C SER A 204 3.96 -16.80 4.93
N ASN A 205 3.66 -16.52 3.66
CA ASN A 205 4.21 -17.25 2.52
C ASN A 205 5.57 -16.71 2.05
N GLY A 206 6.07 -15.61 2.65
CA GLY A 206 7.33 -14.98 2.29
C GLY A 206 7.36 -14.46 0.85
N LYS A 207 6.20 -14.09 0.30
CA LYS A 207 6.13 -13.60 -1.08
C LYS A 207 6.89 -12.30 -1.26
N THR A 208 7.69 -12.24 -2.32
CA THR A 208 8.44 -11.06 -2.73
C THR A 208 7.69 -10.28 -3.80
N TYR A 209 8.08 -9.02 -4.01
CA TYR A 209 7.44 -8.17 -5.01
C TYR A 209 7.54 -8.74 -6.44
N LYS A 210 8.66 -9.35 -6.78
CA LYS A 210 8.83 -10.04 -8.08
C LYS A 210 7.84 -11.18 -8.31
N GLU A 211 7.32 -11.79 -7.24
CA GLU A 211 6.27 -12.81 -7.30
C GLU A 211 4.87 -12.18 -7.29
N LEU A 212 4.69 -11.04 -6.60
CA LEU A 212 3.42 -10.32 -6.55
C LEU A 212 3.10 -9.61 -7.86
N TYR A 213 4.09 -9.00 -8.51
CA TYR A 213 3.88 -8.22 -9.74
C TYR A 213 3.15 -9.01 -10.84
N PRO A 214 3.58 -10.22 -11.24
CA PRO A 214 2.86 -10.99 -12.26
C PRO A 214 1.44 -11.39 -11.82
N LEU A 215 1.19 -11.58 -10.53
CA LEU A 215 -0.16 -11.85 -10.02
C LEU A 215 -1.06 -10.62 -10.17
N PHE A 216 -0.54 -9.43 -9.88
CA PHE A 216 -1.27 -8.17 -10.06
C PHE A 216 -1.56 -7.87 -11.53
N GLU A 217 -0.60 -8.10 -12.43
CA GLU A 217 -0.81 -7.97 -13.87
C GLU A 217 -1.87 -8.98 -14.38
N ALA A 218 -1.81 -10.22 -13.93
CA ALA A 218 -2.82 -11.22 -14.27
C ALA A 218 -4.22 -10.83 -13.76
N ALA A 219 -4.29 -10.31 -12.53
CA ALA A 219 -5.54 -9.79 -11.96
C ALA A 219 -6.07 -8.60 -12.76
N PHE A 220 -5.23 -7.63 -13.11
CA PHE A 220 -5.65 -6.50 -13.94
C PHE A 220 -6.20 -6.94 -15.30
N ASN A 221 -5.55 -7.89 -15.94
CA ASN A 221 -5.93 -8.38 -17.27
C ASN A 221 -7.18 -9.26 -17.27
N SER A 222 -7.60 -9.80 -16.14
CA SER A 222 -8.80 -10.62 -16.00
C SER A 222 -10.06 -9.87 -16.47
N THR A 223 -11.01 -10.63 -17.00
CA THR A 223 -12.35 -10.14 -17.44
C THR A 223 -13.47 -10.54 -16.50
N LEU A 224 -13.15 -11.21 -15.40
CA LEU A 224 -14.14 -11.61 -14.39
C LEU A 224 -14.86 -10.41 -13.78
N LEU A 225 -16.08 -10.62 -13.37
CA LEU A 225 -16.87 -9.62 -12.64
C LEU A 225 -16.25 -9.30 -11.27
N PRO A 226 -16.48 -8.13 -10.69
CA PRO A 226 -15.75 -7.65 -9.52
C PRO A 226 -15.64 -8.64 -8.35
N HIS A 227 -16.70 -9.33 -7.99
CA HIS A 227 -16.69 -10.30 -6.89
C HIS A 227 -15.85 -11.55 -7.24
N GLU A 228 -16.16 -12.19 -8.38
CA GLU A 228 -15.41 -13.35 -8.85
C GLU A 228 -13.94 -13.02 -9.10
N TRP A 229 -13.70 -11.82 -9.63
CA TRP A 229 -12.35 -11.31 -9.84
C TRP A 229 -11.57 -11.22 -8.53
N TYR A 230 -12.16 -10.62 -7.50
CA TYR A 230 -11.49 -10.46 -6.22
C TYR A 230 -11.16 -11.83 -5.60
N GLU A 231 -12.11 -12.74 -5.55
CA GLU A 231 -11.91 -14.07 -4.98
C GLU A 231 -10.84 -14.86 -5.74
N SER A 232 -10.98 -14.99 -7.06
CA SER A 232 -10.13 -15.89 -7.85
C SER A 232 -8.78 -15.28 -8.26
N CYS A 233 -8.69 -13.96 -8.40
CA CYS A 233 -7.46 -13.31 -8.86
C CYS A 233 -6.64 -12.69 -7.73
N ILE A 234 -7.26 -12.38 -6.59
CA ILE A 234 -6.59 -11.76 -5.45
C ILE A 234 -6.58 -12.71 -4.25
N ASN A 235 -7.73 -12.98 -3.63
CA ASN A 235 -7.81 -13.73 -2.37
C ASN A 235 -7.20 -15.13 -2.45
N GLU A 236 -7.50 -15.90 -3.47
CA GLU A 236 -6.96 -17.26 -3.65
C GLU A 236 -5.50 -17.31 -4.08
N ARG A 237 -4.95 -16.19 -4.59
CA ARG A 237 -3.59 -16.11 -5.15
C ARG A 237 -2.54 -15.60 -4.17
N MET A 238 -2.94 -14.88 -3.10
CA MET A 238 -2.06 -14.42 -2.04
C MET A 238 -1.81 -15.52 -1.02
#